data_ec0f4555c3caa9c4b149162b7aed8b96
#
_entry.id   ec0f4555c3caa9c4b149162b7aed8b96
#
_cell.length_a   1.000
_cell.length_b   1.000
_cell.length_c   1.000
_cell.angle_alpha   90.00
_cell.angle_beta   90.00
_cell.angle_gamma   90.00
#
_symmetry.space_group_name_H-M   'P 1'
#
loop_
_entity.id
_entity.type
_entity.pdbx_description
1 polymer ?
#
loop_
_entity_poly.entity_id
_entity_poly.type
_entity_poly.pdbx_seq_one_letter_code
_entity_poly.pdbx_strand_id
1 'polypeptide(L)'
;APTELPEADQVEAANSEIVVEEAATSTAEMSYGALPFDLAAGTQEWWGIDSSDAAYWAVQDNINAMREAGGLPDLSMDSSLSAAADARCESFVAGGPFDHSGMITTSEICASGPLESASAVCTAWQNSPTHYANIMNASFTSMGVGCWFCDTDQGRYTYWVVTFS
;
A
#
# COMPACT_ATOMS: atom_id res chain seq x y z
N ALA A 1 -11.78 -11.37 3.76
CA ALA A 1 -11.64 -9.93 3.58
C ALA A 1 -11.02 -9.32 4.80
N PRO A 2 -10.24 -8.27 4.63
CA PRO A 2 -9.61 -7.64 5.78
C PRO A 2 -10.63 -7.08 6.74
N THR A 3 -10.28 -7.15 8.01
CA THR A 3 -11.05 -6.53 9.06
C THR A 3 -10.40 -5.21 9.38
N GLU A 4 -11.20 -4.21 9.61
CA GLU A 4 -10.66 -2.91 9.89
C GLU A 4 -9.94 -2.90 11.21
N LEU A 5 -8.77 -2.28 11.24
CA LEU A 5 -7.95 -2.17 12.44
C LEU A 5 -7.86 -0.73 12.86
N PRO A 6 -7.44 -0.49 14.09
CA PRO A 6 -7.05 0.86 14.46
C PRO A 6 -5.95 1.31 13.53
N GLU A 7 -5.91 2.58 13.26
CA GLU A 7 -5.01 3.12 12.36
C GLU A 7 -3.61 2.92 12.72
N ALA A 8 -2.81 2.51 11.80
CA ALA A 8 -1.42 2.29 12.04
C ALA A 8 -0.67 3.49 11.61
N ASP A 9 0.45 3.57 12.18
CA ASP A 9 1.21 4.64 11.91
C ASP A 9 2.17 4.40 10.90
N GLN A 10 2.42 3.67 10.25
CA GLN A 10 3.34 3.56 9.40
C GLN A 10 3.15 3.83 8.24
N VAL A 11 3.15 4.46 7.91
CA VAL A 11 3.09 4.66 6.67
C VAL A 11 4.21 5.31 6.30
N GLU A 12 4.74 5.13 6.17
CA GLU A 12 5.70 5.71 5.89
C GLU A 12 6.36 5.89 5.63
N ALA A 13 6.26 5.72 5.78
CA ALA A 13 6.92 6.15 5.62
C ALA A 13 7.14 6.07 5.16
N ALA A 14 6.68 5.58 5.09
CA ALA A 14 6.75 6.00 4.58
C ALA A 14 6.60 5.87 4.29
N ASN A 15 6.13 5.33 4.20
CA ASN A 15 6.04 5.81 3.90
C ASN A 15 6.16 5.50 3.99
N SER A 16 5.96 5.03 3.95
CA SER A 16 6.03 5.36 4.02
C SER A 16 6.25 5.05 4.04
N GLU A 17 6.11 4.58 3.82
CA GLU A 17 6.09 5.05 3.83
C GLU A 17 6.15 5.05 3.91
N ILE A 18 6.04 4.68 3.83
CA ILE A 18 5.93 5.19 3.93
C ILE A 18 6.26 5.15 3.90
N VAL A 19 6.38 4.73 3.43
CA VAL A 19 6.58 5.23 3.39
C VAL A 19 6.80 5.37 3.01
N VAL A 20 6.96 5.38 2.88
CA VAL A 20 7.25 6.05 2.73
C VAL A 20 7.85 6.34 2.50
N GLU A 21 8.15 6.37 2.19
CA GLU A 21 8.62 6.83 2.21
C GLU A 21 9.13 7.30 2.33
N GLU A 22 8.96 7.12 2.35
CA GLU A 22 9.29 7.58 2.80
C GLU A 22 9.49 7.50 3.11
N ALA A 23 9.14 6.99 3.16
CA ALA A 23 9.30 6.93 3.70
C ALA A 23 9.51 6.46 4.16
N ALA A 24 9.39 5.90 4.28
CA ALA A 24 9.50 5.57 4.76
C ALA A 24 9.72 5.17 5.41
N THR A 25 9.63 4.70 5.68
CA THR A 25 9.67 4.38 6.36
C THR A 25 9.90 4.12 7.16
N SER A 26 9.67 3.81 7.75
CA SER A 26 9.82 3.56 8.53
C SER A 26 10.09 3.21 9.32
N THR A 27 9.54 3.15 10.18
CA THR A 27 9.86 2.80 10.78
C THR A 27 10.31 2.20 11.23
N ALA A 28 9.94 2.48 12.14
CA ALA A 28 10.67 1.94 12.45
C ALA A 28 11.13 1.24 11.78
N GLU A 29 11.54 1.61 11.74
CA GLU A 29 11.81 1.14 10.97
C GLU A 29 11.87 -0.10 10.77
N MET A 30 11.43 -0.21 10.12
CA MET A 30 11.23 -1.53 9.78
C MET A 30 12.35 -1.99 8.96
N SER A 31 12.98 -3.07 9.25
CA SER A 31 13.99 -3.60 8.37
C SER A 31 13.32 -4.39 7.26
N TYR A 32 14.01 -4.56 6.15
CA TYR A 32 13.45 -5.17 4.98
C TYR A 32 13.15 -6.63 5.25
N GLY A 33 11.95 -7.05 4.92
CA GLY A 33 11.52 -8.41 5.12
C GLY A 33 11.22 -8.77 6.56
N ALA A 34 11.42 -7.84 7.48
CA ALA A 34 11.13 -8.08 8.88
C ALA A 34 9.73 -7.62 9.20
N LEU A 35 9.10 -8.29 10.12
CA LEU A 35 7.76 -7.95 10.55
C LEU A 35 7.83 -7.30 11.93
N PRO A 36 6.90 -6.41 12.23
CA PRO A 36 6.93 -5.68 13.49
C PRO A 36 6.71 -6.54 14.73
N PHE A 37 6.32 -7.79 14.55
CA PHE A 37 6.09 -8.69 15.67
C PHE A 37 7.28 -9.62 15.88
N ASP A 38 8.45 -9.25 15.40
CA ASP A 38 9.66 -10.05 15.53
C ASP A 38 9.52 -11.42 14.88
N LEU A 39 8.74 -11.51 13.83
CA LEU A 39 8.60 -12.73 13.08
C LEU A 39 9.68 -12.81 12.01
N ALA A 40 10.28 -13.97 11.87
CA ALA A 40 11.30 -14.13 10.84
C ALA A 40 10.66 -14.09 9.46
N ALA A 41 11.27 -13.37 8.54
CA ALA A 41 10.76 -13.30 7.18
C ALA A 41 10.74 -14.69 6.57
N GLY A 42 9.69 -14.99 5.83
CA GLY A 42 9.56 -16.27 5.16
C GLY A 42 8.98 -17.39 6.00
N THR A 43 8.64 -17.11 7.27
CA THR A 43 8.07 -18.14 8.13
C THR A 43 6.55 -18.09 8.19
N GLN A 44 5.94 -17.06 7.62
CA GLN A 44 4.49 -16.91 7.61
C GLN A 44 3.95 -17.25 6.24
N GLU A 45 2.69 -17.61 6.20
CA GLU A 45 2.00 -17.82 4.96
C GLU A 45 1.35 -16.50 4.54
N TRP A 46 1.59 -16.10 3.30
CA TRP A 46 1.10 -14.82 2.78
C TRP A 46 0.09 -15.05 1.67
N TRP A 47 -0.89 -14.17 1.59
CA TRP A 47 -1.89 -14.20 0.53
C TRP A 47 -1.98 -12.84 -0.12
N GLY A 48 -2.12 -12.83 -1.45
CA GLY A 48 -2.38 -11.61 -2.20
C GLY A 48 -3.86 -11.47 -2.48
N ILE A 49 -4.34 -10.25 -2.61
CA ILE A 49 -5.72 -10.01 -3.06
C ILE A 49 -5.70 -9.74 -4.56
N ASP A 50 -6.87 -9.91 -5.18
CA ASP A 50 -7.05 -9.59 -6.59
C ASP A 50 -8.40 -8.91 -6.78
N SER A 51 -8.83 -8.79 -8.04
CA SER A 51 -10.05 -8.06 -8.36
C SER A 51 -11.33 -8.75 -7.84
N SER A 52 -11.23 -9.94 -7.29
CA SER A 52 -12.37 -10.59 -6.67
C SER A 52 -12.58 -10.13 -5.23
N ASP A 53 -11.62 -9.43 -4.66
CA ASP A 53 -11.70 -8.96 -3.27
C ASP A 53 -12.26 -7.55 -3.24
N ALA A 54 -13.22 -7.32 -2.35
CA ALA A 54 -13.86 -6.01 -2.23
C ALA A 54 -12.86 -4.92 -1.88
N ALA A 55 -11.79 -5.24 -1.14
CA ALA A 55 -10.80 -4.24 -0.75
C ALA A 55 -10.06 -3.66 -1.96
N TYR A 56 -9.86 -4.47 -2.99
CA TYR A 56 -9.21 -4.02 -4.22
C TYR A 56 -9.96 -2.82 -4.82
N TRP A 57 -11.27 -2.95 -4.94
CA TRP A 57 -12.10 -1.87 -5.50
C TRP A 57 -12.31 -0.74 -4.51
N ALA A 58 -12.32 -1.05 -3.21
CA ALA A 58 -12.52 -0.02 -2.19
C ALA A 58 -11.34 0.96 -2.16
N VAL A 59 -10.12 0.50 -2.47
CA VAL A 59 -8.98 1.42 -2.58
C VAL A 59 -9.22 2.40 -3.71
N GLN A 60 -9.69 1.92 -4.87
CA GLN A 60 -10.00 2.82 -5.98
C GLN A 60 -11.07 3.82 -5.58
N ASP A 61 -12.13 3.35 -4.94
CA ASP A 61 -13.23 4.24 -4.54
C ASP A 61 -12.74 5.32 -3.59
N ASN A 62 -11.91 4.95 -2.63
CA ASN A 62 -11.38 5.92 -1.67
C ASN A 62 -10.46 6.94 -2.35
N ILE A 63 -9.59 6.48 -3.23
CA ILE A 63 -8.68 7.38 -3.95
C ILE A 63 -9.47 8.32 -4.85
N ASN A 64 -10.46 7.79 -5.56
CA ASN A 64 -11.25 8.64 -6.44
C ASN A 64 -12.11 9.63 -5.65
N ALA A 65 -12.58 9.26 -4.47
CA ALA A 65 -13.29 10.21 -3.63
C ALA A 65 -12.41 11.39 -3.23
N MET A 66 -11.14 11.11 -2.90
CA MET A 66 -10.20 12.20 -2.61
C MET A 66 -9.99 13.09 -3.83
N ARG A 67 -9.82 12.48 -5.00
CA ARG A 67 -9.59 13.22 -6.23
C ARG A 67 -10.81 14.06 -6.59
N GLU A 68 -12.00 13.50 -6.47
CA GLU A 68 -13.23 14.24 -6.76
C GLU A 68 -13.38 15.44 -5.83
N ALA A 69 -13.07 15.26 -4.56
CA ALA A 69 -13.13 16.36 -3.60
C ALA A 69 -12.16 17.50 -3.97
N GLY A 70 -11.08 17.17 -4.67
CA GLY A 70 -10.12 18.16 -5.15
C GLY A 70 -10.37 18.62 -6.58
N GLY A 71 -11.47 18.19 -7.20
CA GLY A 71 -11.81 18.61 -8.55
C GLY A 71 -11.06 17.86 -9.65
N LEU A 72 -10.51 16.69 -9.33
CA LEU A 72 -9.75 15.92 -10.31
C LEU A 72 -10.58 14.76 -10.86
N PRO A 73 -10.32 14.35 -12.10
CA PRO A 73 -11.03 13.20 -12.66
C PRO A 73 -10.66 11.91 -11.96
N ASP A 74 -11.57 10.94 -12.03
CA ASP A 74 -11.33 9.61 -11.49
C ASP A 74 -10.23 8.91 -12.26
N LEU A 75 -9.49 8.04 -11.54
CA LEU A 75 -8.54 7.14 -12.16
C LEU A 75 -9.23 5.84 -12.52
N SER A 76 -8.91 5.31 -13.71
CA SER A 76 -9.42 4.01 -14.13
C SER A 76 -8.54 2.90 -13.54
N MET A 77 -9.16 1.78 -13.19
CA MET A 77 -8.39 0.62 -12.77
C MET A 77 -7.77 -0.04 -13.99
N ASP A 78 -6.47 -0.30 -13.93
CA ASP A 78 -5.72 -0.93 -15.01
C ASP A 78 -5.10 -2.21 -14.50
N SER A 79 -5.38 -3.32 -15.21
CA SER A 79 -4.93 -4.63 -14.74
C SER A 79 -3.41 -4.78 -14.82
N SER A 80 -2.76 -4.11 -15.75
CA SER A 80 -1.30 -4.15 -15.84
C SER A 80 -0.67 -3.42 -14.68
N LEU A 81 -1.25 -2.28 -14.30
CA LEU A 81 -0.78 -1.54 -13.13
C LEU A 81 -1.02 -2.34 -11.86
N SER A 82 -2.15 -3.06 -11.78
CA SER A 82 -2.42 -3.92 -10.63
C SER A 82 -1.44 -5.08 -10.56
N ALA A 83 -1.10 -5.66 -11.70
CA ALA A 83 -0.09 -6.73 -11.72
C ALA A 83 1.26 -6.19 -11.24
N ALA A 84 1.61 -4.97 -11.61
CA ALA A 84 2.85 -4.35 -11.16
C ALA A 84 2.80 -4.10 -9.64
N ALA A 85 1.66 -3.63 -9.14
CA ALA A 85 1.50 -3.41 -7.70
C ALA A 85 1.62 -4.73 -6.93
N ASP A 86 1.03 -5.79 -7.47
CA ASP A 86 1.11 -7.11 -6.87
C ASP A 86 2.54 -7.60 -6.81
N ALA A 87 3.29 -7.42 -7.90
CA ALA A 87 4.69 -7.83 -7.96
C ALA A 87 5.54 -7.06 -6.95
N ARG A 88 5.22 -5.80 -6.72
CA ARG A 88 5.91 -5.01 -5.70
C ARG A 88 5.65 -5.57 -4.31
N CYS A 89 4.39 -5.88 -4.00
CA CYS A 89 4.05 -6.50 -2.72
C CYS A 89 4.78 -7.82 -2.55
N GLU A 90 4.82 -8.64 -3.59
CA GLU A 90 5.47 -9.94 -3.53
C GLU A 90 6.95 -9.78 -3.24
N SER A 91 7.59 -8.76 -3.81
CA SER A 91 9.01 -8.54 -3.55
C SER A 91 9.25 -8.12 -2.10
N PHE A 92 8.35 -7.35 -1.50
CA PHE A 92 8.47 -7.00 -0.09
C PHE A 92 8.33 -8.23 0.78
N VAL A 93 7.36 -9.08 0.48
CA VAL A 93 7.13 -10.32 1.23
C VAL A 93 8.36 -11.22 1.15
N ALA A 94 9.05 -11.22 0.02
CA ALA A 94 10.25 -12.04 -0.17
C ALA A 94 11.49 -11.44 0.51
N GLY A 95 11.36 -10.29 1.14
CA GLY A 95 12.49 -9.69 1.86
C GLY A 95 13.19 -8.58 1.10
N GLY A 96 12.63 -8.12 0.00
CA GLY A 96 13.18 -7.00 -0.74
C GLY A 96 13.04 -5.70 0.03
N PRO A 97 13.82 -4.68 -0.35
CA PRO A 97 13.79 -3.41 0.38
C PRO A 97 12.43 -2.73 0.26
N PHE A 98 11.94 -2.25 1.39
CA PHE A 98 10.68 -1.52 1.43
C PHE A 98 10.95 -0.06 1.13
N ASP A 99 11.19 0.22 -0.13
CA ASP A 99 11.42 1.56 -0.65
C ASP A 99 10.98 1.56 -2.11
N HIS A 100 11.29 2.60 -2.84
CA HIS A 100 10.87 2.71 -4.24
C HIS A 100 11.95 2.29 -5.23
N SER A 101 13.05 1.70 -4.76
CA SER A 101 14.13 1.32 -5.67
C SER A 101 13.73 0.26 -6.67
N GLY A 102 12.74 -0.56 -6.33
CA GLY A 102 12.22 -1.58 -7.25
C GLY A 102 11.00 -1.16 -8.04
N MET A 103 10.66 0.12 -8.05
CA MET A 103 9.48 0.61 -8.75
C MET A 103 9.60 0.35 -10.25
N ILE A 104 8.53 -0.19 -10.83
CA ILE A 104 8.50 -0.54 -12.25
C ILE A 104 7.41 0.22 -13.01
N THR A 105 6.75 1.16 -12.36
CA THR A 105 5.72 2.00 -12.97
C THR A 105 6.14 3.47 -12.85
N THR A 106 5.34 4.36 -13.42
CA THR A 106 5.64 5.79 -13.39
C THR A 106 5.69 6.31 -11.96
N SER A 107 4.79 5.82 -11.11
CA SER A 107 4.72 6.26 -9.73
C SER A 107 4.03 5.19 -8.90
N GLU A 108 4.31 5.19 -7.62
CA GLU A 108 3.64 4.27 -6.69
C GLU A 108 3.60 4.89 -5.31
N ILE A 109 2.63 4.44 -4.50
CA ILE A 109 2.62 4.68 -3.07
C ILE A 109 2.54 3.33 -2.38
N CYS A 110 3.22 3.22 -1.24
CA CYS A 110 3.32 1.97 -0.50
C CYS A 110 2.99 2.20 0.95
N ALA A 111 2.51 1.16 1.61
CA ALA A 111 2.30 1.17 3.05
C ALA A 111 2.46 -0.24 3.59
N SER A 112 2.91 -0.34 4.82
CA SER A 112 2.99 -1.61 5.51
C SER A 112 2.59 -1.42 6.96
N GLY A 113 2.06 -2.48 7.55
CA GLY A 113 1.67 -2.43 8.96
C GLY A 113 0.38 -3.18 9.21
N PRO A 114 -0.22 -3.00 10.39
CA PRO A 114 -1.52 -3.60 10.69
C PRO A 114 -2.66 -2.79 10.06
N LEU A 115 -2.60 -2.63 8.75
CA LEU A 115 -3.57 -1.85 7.97
C LEU A 115 -4.51 -2.84 7.29
N GLU A 116 -5.55 -3.27 7.99
CA GLU A 116 -6.34 -4.42 7.55
C GLU A 116 -7.48 -4.08 6.60
N SER A 117 -7.69 -2.81 6.29
CA SER A 117 -8.77 -2.43 5.40
C SER A 117 -8.31 -1.37 4.41
N ALA A 118 -9.04 -1.26 3.30
CA ALA A 118 -8.81 -0.20 2.33
C ALA A 118 -8.98 1.17 2.98
N SER A 119 -9.95 1.31 3.86
CA SER A 119 -10.18 2.57 4.55
C SER A 119 -8.99 2.96 5.41
N ALA A 120 -8.42 2.00 6.14
CA ALA A 120 -7.28 2.27 7.01
C ALA A 120 -6.06 2.74 6.22
N VAL A 121 -5.73 2.03 5.13
CA VAL A 121 -4.55 2.39 4.37
C VAL A 121 -4.75 3.71 3.62
N CYS A 122 -5.94 3.94 3.09
CA CYS A 122 -6.20 5.20 2.37
C CYS A 122 -6.19 6.39 3.32
N THR A 123 -6.66 6.22 4.54
CA THR A 123 -6.57 7.27 5.56
C THR A 123 -5.11 7.57 5.89
N ALA A 124 -4.29 6.54 6.02
CA ALA A 124 -2.87 6.73 6.29
C ALA A 124 -2.20 7.51 5.16
N TRP A 125 -2.49 7.14 3.91
CA TRP A 125 -1.94 7.87 2.77
C TRP A 125 -2.44 9.31 2.71
N GLN A 126 -3.71 9.54 3.00
CA GLN A 126 -4.28 10.88 2.96
C GLN A 126 -3.61 11.79 3.97
N ASN A 127 -3.20 11.25 5.11
CA ASN A 127 -2.56 12.02 6.17
C ASN A 127 -1.06 12.18 5.98
N SER A 128 -0.52 11.68 4.88
CA SER A 128 0.91 11.77 4.59
C SER A 128 1.10 12.66 3.35
N PRO A 129 1.73 13.82 3.50
CA PRO A 129 1.79 14.81 2.40
C PRO A 129 2.36 14.25 1.10
N THR A 130 3.40 13.43 1.15
CA THR A 130 4.01 12.93 -0.08
C THR A 130 3.13 11.89 -0.76
N HIS A 131 2.46 11.05 0.02
CA HIS A 131 1.56 10.07 -0.55
C HIS A 131 0.30 10.76 -1.11
N TYR A 132 -0.23 11.70 -0.36
CA TYR A 132 -1.41 12.44 -0.79
C TYR A 132 -1.12 13.21 -2.08
N ALA A 133 0.08 13.79 -2.21
CA ALA A 133 0.45 14.50 -3.42
C ALA A 133 0.42 13.60 -4.66
N ASN A 134 0.84 12.35 -4.51
CA ASN A 134 0.75 11.38 -5.60
C ASN A 134 -0.69 11.06 -5.95
N ILE A 135 -1.53 10.86 -4.94
CA ILE A 135 -2.95 10.60 -5.18
C ILE A 135 -3.59 11.74 -5.94
N MET A 136 -3.19 12.97 -5.65
CA MET A 136 -3.79 14.17 -6.24
C MET A 136 -3.05 14.66 -7.47
N ASN A 137 -2.19 13.86 -8.06
CA ASN A 137 -1.47 14.27 -9.26
C ASN A 137 -2.43 14.29 -10.46
N ALA A 138 -2.58 15.48 -11.04
CA ALA A 138 -3.55 15.69 -12.12
C ALA A 138 -3.15 14.99 -13.41
N SER A 139 -1.89 14.61 -13.56
CA SER A 139 -1.44 13.98 -14.81
C SER A 139 -1.72 12.48 -14.84
N PHE A 140 -2.09 11.87 -13.72
CA PHE A 140 -2.42 10.45 -13.72
C PHE A 140 -3.83 10.21 -14.23
N THR A 141 -4.01 9.11 -14.98
CA THR A 141 -5.32 8.70 -15.50
C THR A 141 -5.69 7.29 -15.08
N SER A 142 -4.73 6.50 -14.61
CA SER A 142 -4.94 5.08 -14.32
C SER A 142 -4.24 4.70 -13.03
N MET A 143 -4.73 3.66 -12.40
CA MET A 143 -4.14 3.14 -11.16
C MET A 143 -4.23 1.63 -11.10
N GLY A 144 -3.39 1.03 -10.28
CA GLY A 144 -3.48 -0.38 -9.95
C GLY A 144 -3.33 -0.58 -8.47
N VAL A 145 -3.81 -1.71 -7.96
CA VAL A 145 -3.82 -2.00 -6.53
C VAL A 145 -3.23 -3.37 -6.27
N GLY A 146 -2.34 -3.45 -5.30
CA GLY A 146 -1.84 -4.71 -4.78
C GLY A 146 -1.88 -4.70 -3.27
N CYS A 147 -2.12 -5.85 -2.70
CA CYS A 147 -2.05 -6.04 -1.25
C CYS A 147 -1.71 -7.49 -0.97
N TRP A 148 -0.73 -7.70 -0.12
CA TRP A 148 -0.40 -9.01 0.42
C TRP A 148 -0.44 -8.94 1.93
N PHE A 149 -0.94 -10.01 2.55
CA PHE A 149 -1.12 -10.00 4.00
C PHE A 149 -0.78 -11.37 4.58
N CYS A 150 -0.40 -11.37 5.86
CA CYS A 150 -0.28 -12.58 6.65
C CYS A 150 -1.01 -12.39 7.97
N ASP A 151 -1.52 -13.48 8.50
CA ASP A 151 -2.16 -13.46 9.80
C ASP A 151 -1.18 -14.02 10.83
N THR A 152 -1.07 -13.31 11.95
CA THR A 152 -0.22 -13.74 13.06
C THR A 152 -1.08 -13.81 14.31
N ASP A 153 -0.54 -14.37 15.38
CA ASP A 153 -1.26 -14.41 16.65
C ASP A 153 -1.34 -13.03 17.30
N GLN A 154 -0.67 -12.04 16.72
CA GLN A 154 -0.73 -10.65 17.21
C GLN A 154 -1.52 -9.76 16.28
N GLY A 155 -2.09 -10.30 15.20
CA GLY A 155 -2.90 -9.55 14.26
C GLY A 155 -2.44 -9.75 12.83
N ARG A 156 -3.12 -9.08 11.92
CA ARG A 156 -2.81 -9.15 10.49
C ARG A 156 -1.82 -8.07 10.12
N TYR A 157 -0.82 -8.45 9.34
CA TYR A 157 0.15 -7.51 8.80
C TYR A 157 -0.02 -7.45 7.29
N THR A 158 0.05 -6.26 6.71
CA THR A 158 -0.22 -6.06 5.29
C THR A 158 0.87 -5.25 4.62
N TYR A 159 1.07 -5.53 3.33
CA TYR A 159 1.76 -4.63 2.41
C TYR A 159 0.74 -4.19 1.37
N TRP A 160 0.65 -2.88 1.16
CA TRP A 160 -0.24 -2.29 0.17
C TRP A 160 0.59 -1.47 -0.81
N VAL A 161 0.28 -1.59 -2.09
CA VAL A 161 0.90 -0.77 -3.12
C VAL A 161 -0.18 -0.29 -4.06
N VAL A 162 -0.15 1.00 -4.39
CA VAL A 162 -0.95 1.55 -5.49
C VAL A 162 0.03 2.11 -6.50
N THR A 163 -0.14 1.71 -7.74
CA THR A 163 0.67 2.17 -8.87
C THR A 163 -0.14 3.14 -9.72
N PHE A 164 0.53 4.08 -10.33
CA PHE A 164 -0.14 5.11 -11.12
C PHE A 164 0.51 5.28 -12.49
N SER A 165 -0.30 5.74 -13.43
CA SER A 165 0.18 6.12 -14.74
C SER A 165 -0.66 7.25 -15.32
#